data_ea270f14b5262e34563454b0864ed686
#
_entry.id   ea270f14b5262e34563454b0864ed686
#
_cell.length_a   1.000
_cell.length_b   1.000
_cell.length_c   1.000
_cell.angle_alpha   90.00
_cell.angle_beta   90.00
_cell.angle_gamma   90.00
#
_symmetry.space_group_name_H-M   'P 1'
#
loop_
_entity.id
_entity.type
_entity.pdbx_description
1 polymer ?
#
loop_
_entity_poly.entity_id
_entity_poly.type
_entity_poly.pdbx_seq_one_letter_code
_entity_poly.pdbx_strand_id
1 'polypeptide(L)'
;MFNGKNILITGGTGSFGKKYTQVLLQNYKPNKIIIFSRDELKQYEMAQEYNAKCMRYFIGDVRDEQRLHEAMNGVDYVIHTAALKHVPVAEYNPMECIKTNINGAENVIRAAIANNVKKTIALSTDKAANPINLYGATKLASDKLFVAANNMVGSKDIEFSVVRYGNVAGSRGSVIPYFQKLIAEGATSLPITDEAMTRFFITLEDGVKFVLKNFERMQGGEIFIPKLPSMKITDLAKALAPHLKQKIVGIRPGEKLHEVMCPRDDSHLTLEFEDHFVIKPTIKFTKHCDYSVNKLGEKGKSVARDFEYNSGTNSWWLTKEELLEMVKWL
;
A
#
# COMPACT_ATOMS: atom_id res chain seq x y z
N MET A 1 -12.89 -16.33 3.00
CA MET A 1 -13.49 -15.19 2.29
C MET A 1 -13.31 -15.27 0.76
N PHE A 2 -12.11 -15.60 0.24
CA PHE A 2 -11.78 -15.54 -1.21
C PHE A 2 -12.13 -16.81 -2.02
N ASN A 3 -12.55 -17.91 -1.39
CA ASN A 3 -12.93 -19.13 -2.08
C ASN A 3 -14.18 -18.90 -2.97
N GLY A 4 -14.10 -19.34 -4.22
CA GLY A 4 -15.16 -19.17 -5.22
C GLY A 4 -15.39 -17.74 -5.70
N LYS A 5 -14.53 -16.78 -5.33
CA LYS A 5 -14.65 -15.35 -5.67
C LYS A 5 -13.86 -14.96 -6.90
N ASN A 6 -14.33 -13.92 -7.58
CA ASN A 6 -13.66 -13.25 -8.69
C ASN A 6 -12.94 -12.01 -8.13
N ILE A 7 -11.63 -11.96 -8.29
CA ILE A 7 -10.78 -10.94 -7.71
C ILE A 7 -10.03 -10.22 -8.82
N LEU A 8 -10.07 -8.88 -8.84
CA LEU A 8 -9.31 -8.07 -9.78
C LEU A 8 -8.21 -7.31 -9.03
N ILE A 9 -7.00 -7.33 -9.61
CA ILE A 9 -5.82 -6.65 -9.06
C ILE A 9 -5.32 -5.65 -10.12
N THR A 10 -5.53 -4.35 -9.89
CA THR A 10 -4.93 -3.32 -10.75
C THR A 10 -3.45 -3.19 -10.43
N GLY A 11 -2.61 -2.94 -11.44
CA GLY A 11 -1.15 -2.96 -11.22
C GLY A 11 -0.61 -4.34 -10.83
N GLY A 12 -1.36 -5.40 -11.16
CA GLY A 12 -1.13 -6.77 -10.71
C GLY A 12 0.21 -7.39 -11.09
N THR A 13 0.90 -6.85 -12.13
CA THR A 13 2.26 -7.29 -12.52
C THR A 13 3.38 -6.66 -11.67
N GLY A 14 3.04 -5.76 -10.74
CA GLY A 14 3.98 -5.20 -9.77
C GLY A 14 4.37 -6.20 -8.67
N SER A 15 5.40 -5.86 -7.85
CA SER A 15 5.86 -6.74 -6.77
C SER A 15 4.74 -7.14 -5.82
N PHE A 16 3.89 -6.18 -5.40
CA PHE A 16 2.75 -6.47 -4.53
C PHE A 16 1.72 -7.38 -5.21
N GLY A 17 1.33 -7.06 -6.46
CA GLY A 17 0.33 -7.84 -7.19
C GLY A 17 0.77 -9.30 -7.44
N LYS A 18 2.04 -9.52 -7.79
CA LYS A 18 2.62 -10.87 -7.92
C LYS A 18 2.56 -11.63 -6.59
N LYS A 19 3.01 -11.02 -5.49
CA LYS A 19 2.97 -11.66 -4.15
C LYS A 19 1.55 -11.91 -3.69
N TYR A 20 0.64 -10.96 -3.93
CA TYR A 20 -0.78 -11.13 -3.60
C TYR A 20 -1.40 -12.32 -4.37
N THR A 21 -1.11 -12.43 -5.66
CA THR A 21 -1.52 -13.57 -6.50
C THR A 21 -0.96 -14.89 -5.96
N GLN A 22 0.33 -14.93 -5.61
CA GLN A 22 0.96 -16.11 -5.01
C GLN A 22 0.24 -16.56 -3.74
N VAL A 23 0.00 -15.63 -2.81
CA VAL A 23 -0.66 -15.94 -1.53
C VAL A 23 -2.12 -16.37 -1.74
N LEU A 24 -2.85 -15.78 -2.69
CA LEU A 24 -4.20 -16.22 -3.04
C LEU A 24 -4.22 -17.65 -3.57
N LEU A 25 -3.31 -17.98 -4.48
CA LEU A 25 -3.22 -19.34 -5.07
C LEU A 25 -2.80 -20.40 -4.05
N GLN A 26 -1.96 -20.03 -3.08
CA GLN A 26 -1.48 -20.94 -2.03
C GLN A 26 -2.53 -21.21 -0.95
N ASN A 27 -3.32 -20.22 -0.55
CA ASN A 27 -4.16 -20.30 0.64
C ASN A 27 -5.65 -20.36 0.34
N TYR A 28 -6.09 -20.09 -0.91
CA TYR A 28 -7.49 -20.01 -1.29
C TYR A 28 -7.76 -20.72 -2.61
N LYS A 29 -9.04 -20.92 -2.91
CA LYS A 29 -9.54 -21.47 -4.17
C LYS A 29 -10.43 -20.42 -4.87
N PRO A 30 -9.85 -19.33 -5.41
CA PRO A 30 -10.63 -18.31 -6.11
C PRO A 30 -11.20 -18.88 -7.41
N ASN A 31 -12.35 -18.35 -7.84
CA ASN A 31 -12.93 -18.69 -9.14
C ASN A 31 -12.14 -18.01 -10.28
N LYS A 32 -11.79 -16.71 -10.11
CA LYS A 32 -10.93 -15.98 -11.04
C LYS A 32 -10.00 -15.03 -10.29
N ILE A 33 -8.76 -14.91 -10.75
CA ILE A 33 -7.83 -13.84 -10.40
C ILE A 33 -7.53 -13.08 -11.70
N ILE A 34 -7.94 -11.83 -11.76
CA ILE A 34 -7.80 -10.96 -12.92
C ILE A 34 -6.67 -9.99 -12.67
N ILE A 35 -5.60 -10.12 -13.45
CA ILE A 35 -4.47 -9.20 -13.45
C ILE A 35 -4.75 -8.10 -14.45
N PHE A 36 -4.86 -6.86 -13.97
CA PHE A 36 -5.10 -5.69 -14.80
C PHE A 36 -3.88 -4.77 -14.77
N SER A 37 -3.20 -4.62 -15.90
CA SER A 37 -2.01 -3.77 -16.03
C SER A 37 -1.74 -3.38 -17.48
N ARG A 38 -0.93 -2.34 -17.70
CA ARG A 38 -0.62 -1.77 -19.02
C ARG A 38 0.44 -2.56 -19.79
N ASP A 39 1.34 -3.21 -19.07
CA ASP A 39 2.59 -3.76 -19.61
C ASP A 39 2.35 -5.20 -20.09
N GLU A 40 2.30 -5.38 -21.40
CA GLU A 40 2.10 -6.67 -22.05
C GLU A 40 3.20 -7.68 -21.72
N LEU A 41 4.47 -7.24 -21.77
CA LEU A 41 5.60 -8.13 -21.50
C LEU A 41 5.57 -8.67 -20.08
N LYS A 42 5.32 -7.81 -19.09
CA LYS A 42 5.19 -8.26 -17.69
C LYS A 42 3.99 -9.18 -17.47
N GLN A 43 2.90 -9.00 -18.22
CA GLN A 43 1.77 -9.93 -18.18
C GLN A 43 2.14 -11.28 -18.78
N TYR A 44 2.83 -11.28 -19.90
CA TYR A 44 3.33 -12.50 -20.53
C TYR A 44 4.27 -13.27 -19.59
N GLU A 45 5.28 -12.59 -19.02
CA GLU A 45 6.19 -13.19 -18.03
C GLU A 45 5.43 -13.75 -16.81
N MET A 46 4.48 -12.99 -16.29
CA MET A 46 3.67 -13.43 -15.15
C MET A 46 2.77 -14.63 -15.50
N ALA A 47 2.28 -14.72 -16.73
CA ALA A 47 1.46 -15.84 -17.19
C ALA A 47 2.27 -17.15 -17.30
N GLN A 48 3.57 -17.07 -17.57
CA GLN A 48 4.47 -18.25 -17.52
C GLN A 48 4.68 -18.73 -16.07
N GLU A 49 4.78 -17.80 -15.12
CA GLU A 49 4.99 -18.11 -13.70
C GLU A 49 3.69 -18.58 -13.01
N TYR A 50 2.55 -17.94 -13.33
CA TYR A 50 1.23 -18.20 -12.73
C TYR A 50 0.23 -18.64 -13.81
N ASN A 51 0.23 -19.95 -14.13
CA ASN A 51 -0.60 -20.53 -15.19
C ASN A 51 -1.84 -21.28 -14.69
N ALA A 52 -2.27 -21.06 -13.43
CA ALA A 52 -3.44 -21.69 -12.85
C ALA A 52 -4.72 -21.37 -13.66
N LYS A 53 -5.65 -22.35 -13.79
CA LYS A 53 -6.88 -22.20 -14.59
C LYS A 53 -7.75 -20.99 -14.23
N CYS A 54 -7.64 -20.50 -12.98
CA CYS A 54 -8.37 -19.32 -12.51
C CYS A 54 -7.72 -17.98 -12.93
N MET A 55 -6.50 -17.97 -13.47
CA MET A 55 -5.82 -16.74 -13.88
C MET A 55 -6.43 -16.12 -15.15
N ARG A 56 -6.52 -14.80 -15.16
CA ARG A 56 -6.92 -13.99 -16.32
C ARG A 56 -6.00 -12.77 -16.40
N TYR A 57 -5.56 -12.45 -17.61
CA TYR A 57 -4.61 -11.37 -17.87
C TYR A 57 -5.27 -10.34 -18.79
N PHE A 58 -5.58 -9.17 -18.23
CA PHE A 58 -6.25 -8.09 -18.97
C PHE A 58 -5.31 -6.89 -19.12
N ILE A 59 -4.92 -6.63 -20.36
CA ILE A 59 -4.19 -5.39 -20.68
C ILE A 59 -5.17 -4.23 -20.56
N GLY A 60 -4.79 -3.21 -19.80
CA GLY A 60 -5.57 -2.00 -19.62
C GLY A 60 -4.88 -0.99 -18.72
N ASP A 61 -5.27 0.27 -18.88
CA ASP A 61 -4.81 1.40 -18.07
C ASP A 61 -5.93 1.81 -17.10
N VAL A 62 -5.61 2.13 -15.85
CA VAL A 62 -6.60 2.65 -14.88
C VAL A 62 -7.16 4.01 -15.28
N ARG A 63 -6.51 4.71 -16.22
CA ARG A 63 -7.01 5.96 -16.80
C ARG A 63 -8.15 5.74 -17.80
N ASP A 64 -8.36 4.51 -18.24
CA ASP A 64 -9.44 4.11 -19.15
C ASP A 64 -10.60 3.51 -18.34
N GLU A 65 -11.62 4.34 -18.09
CA GLU A 65 -12.80 3.95 -17.32
C GLU A 65 -13.59 2.84 -18.02
N GLN A 66 -13.75 2.92 -19.36
CA GLN A 66 -14.49 1.91 -20.12
C GLN A 66 -13.81 0.55 -20.01
N ARG A 67 -12.48 0.49 -20.14
CA ARG A 67 -11.73 -0.76 -20.02
C ARG A 67 -11.81 -1.36 -18.61
N LEU A 68 -11.83 -0.54 -17.57
CA LEU A 68 -12.07 -0.97 -16.19
C LEU A 68 -13.48 -1.57 -16.02
N HIS A 69 -14.50 -0.94 -16.61
CA HIS A 69 -15.86 -1.47 -16.60
C HIS A 69 -15.93 -2.88 -17.19
N GLU A 70 -15.32 -3.11 -18.35
CA GLU A 70 -15.26 -4.43 -18.98
C GLU A 70 -14.53 -5.45 -18.10
N ALA A 71 -13.38 -5.05 -17.52
CA ALA A 71 -12.56 -5.92 -16.69
C ALA A 71 -13.22 -6.29 -15.37
N MET A 72 -14.09 -5.43 -14.82
CA MET A 72 -14.79 -5.65 -13.56
C MET A 72 -16.11 -6.41 -13.68
N ASN A 73 -16.51 -6.81 -14.88
CA ASN A 73 -17.74 -7.58 -15.05
C ASN A 73 -17.71 -8.89 -14.26
N GLY A 74 -18.63 -9.01 -13.29
CA GLY A 74 -18.75 -10.17 -12.40
C GLY A 74 -17.62 -10.30 -11.36
N VAL A 75 -16.88 -9.22 -11.08
CA VAL A 75 -15.84 -9.18 -10.02
C VAL A 75 -16.49 -8.98 -8.66
N ASP A 76 -16.07 -9.78 -7.67
CA ASP A 76 -16.50 -9.64 -6.28
C ASP A 76 -15.64 -8.66 -5.50
N TYR A 77 -14.31 -8.71 -5.67
CA TYR A 77 -13.34 -7.93 -4.91
C TYR A 77 -12.29 -7.27 -5.80
N VAL A 78 -11.92 -6.04 -5.46
CA VAL A 78 -10.87 -5.29 -6.16
C VAL A 78 -9.77 -4.89 -5.18
N ILE A 79 -8.52 -5.12 -5.58
CA ILE A 79 -7.33 -4.58 -4.94
C ILE A 79 -6.72 -3.56 -5.90
N HIS A 80 -6.77 -2.28 -5.52
CA HIS A 80 -6.21 -1.21 -6.32
C HIS A 80 -4.77 -0.91 -5.90
N THR A 81 -3.80 -1.39 -6.71
CA THR A 81 -2.37 -1.19 -6.44
C THR A 81 -1.67 -0.34 -7.50
N ALA A 82 -2.35 -0.04 -8.61
CA ALA A 82 -1.78 0.75 -9.69
C ALA A 82 -1.51 2.20 -9.25
N ALA A 83 -0.27 2.63 -9.34
CA ALA A 83 0.14 4.00 -9.06
C ALA A 83 1.49 4.34 -9.70
N LEU A 84 1.74 5.61 -9.97
CA LEU A 84 3.08 6.17 -10.13
C LEU A 84 3.61 6.53 -8.75
N LYS A 85 4.77 5.98 -8.34
CA LYS A 85 5.28 6.07 -6.96
C LYS A 85 6.67 6.69 -6.80
N HIS A 86 7.41 6.89 -7.88
CA HIS A 86 8.75 7.45 -7.83
C HIS A 86 8.69 8.97 -7.70
N VAL A 87 9.08 9.50 -6.54
CA VAL A 87 8.98 10.93 -6.22
C VAL A 87 9.60 11.83 -7.28
N PRO A 88 10.89 11.67 -7.70
CA PRO A 88 11.46 12.53 -8.72
C PRO A 88 10.75 12.46 -10.08
N VAL A 89 10.26 11.27 -10.44
CA VAL A 89 9.52 11.07 -11.70
C VAL A 89 8.15 11.75 -11.64
N ALA A 90 7.48 11.70 -10.49
CA ALA A 90 6.19 12.36 -10.27
C ALA A 90 6.33 13.89 -10.33
N GLU A 91 7.36 14.44 -9.68
CA GLU A 91 7.66 15.88 -9.74
C GLU A 91 7.96 16.37 -11.18
N TYR A 92 8.66 15.56 -11.95
CA TYR A 92 8.99 15.88 -13.35
C TYR A 92 7.78 15.71 -14.29
N ASN A 93 6.86 14.77 -13.99
CA ASN A 93 5.67 14.45 -14.80
C ASN A 93 4.37 14.62 -13.99
N PRO A 94 4.04 15.85 -13.52
CA PRO A 94 2.98 16.05 -12.54
C PRO A 94 1.61 15.57 -13.04
N MET A 95 1.25 15.90 -14.28
CA MET A 95 -0.07 15.56 -14.84
C MET A 95 -0.23 14.04 -15.03
N GLU A 96 0.83 13.32 -15.40
CA GLU A 96 0.77 11.85 -15.52
C GLU A 96 0.59 11.19 -14.17
N CYS A 97 1.20 11.76 -13.11
CA CYS A 97 1.00 11.32 -11.74
C CYS A 97 -0.45 11.56 -11.29
N ILE A 98 -1.00 12.74 -11.52
CA ILE A 98 -2.40 13.10 -11.20
C ILE A 98 -3.37 12.19 -11.95
N LYS A 99 -3.22 12.05 -13.28
CA LYS A 99 -4.09 11.20 -14.09
C LYS A 99 -4.08 9.73 -13.63
N THR A 100 -2.91 9.21 -13.26
CA THR A 100 -2.81 7.81 -12.83
C THR A 100 -3.31 7.62 -11.40
N ASN A 101 -2.88 8.45 -10.45
CA ASN A 101 -3.12 8.23 -9.04
C ASN A 101 -4.48 8.79 -8.57
N ILE A 102 -4.98 9.86 -9.20
CA ILE A 102 -6.25 10.50 -8.81
C ILE A 102 -7.36 10.08 -9.77
N ASN A 103 -7.25 10.42 -11.08
CA ASN A 103 -8.31 10.05 -12.03
C ASN A 103 -8.43 8.52 -12.17
N GLY A 104 -7.29 7.81 -12.15
CA GLY A 104 -7.31 6.33 -12.13
C GLY A 104 -8.01 5.76 -10.91
N ALA A 105 -7.87 6.37 -9.73
CA ALA A 105 -8.61 5.99 -8.52
C ALA A 105 -10.12 6.24 -8.68
N GLU A 106 -10.51 7.40 -9.21
CA GLU A 106 -11.90 7.73 -9.52
C GLU A 106 -12.52 6.72 -10.49
N ASN A 107 -11.84 6.40 -11.59
CA ASN A 107 -12.30 5.42 -12.57
C ASN A 107 -12.50 4.03 -11.96
N VAL A 108 -11.58 3.59 -11.08
CA VAL A 108 -11.73 2.32 -10.35
C VAL A 108 -12.96 2.33 -9.46
N ILE A 109 -13.22 3.43 -8.74
CA ILE A 109 -14.42 3.59 -7.90
C ILE A 109 -15.69 3.53 -8.76
N ARG A 110 -15.76 4.29 -9.85
CA ARG A 110 -16.92 4.32 -10.75
C ARG A 110 -17.21 2.93 -11.35
N ALA A 111 -16.18 2.28 -11.87
CA ALA A 111 -16.28 0.94 -12.44
C ALA A 111 -16.72 -0.10 -11.38
N ALA A 112 -16.20 -0.01 -10.16
CA ALA A 112 -16.58 -0.89 -9.05
C ALA A 112 -18.05 -0.71 -8.65
N ILE A 113 -18.53 0.53 -8.53
CA ILE A 113 -19.94 0.83 -8.19
C ILE A 113 -20.87 0.33 -9.31
N ALA A 114 -20.53 0.57 -10.57
CA ALA A 114 -21.35 0.17 -11.70
C ALA A 114 -21.46 -1.35 -11.84
N ASN A 115 -20.39 -2.09 -11.54
CA ASN A 115 -20.33 -3.55 -11.60
C ASN A 115 -20.74 -4.26 -10.29
N ASN A 116 -21.22 -3.51 -9.27
CA ASN A 116 -21.63 -4.05 -7.96
C ASN A 116 -20.51 -4.85 -7.27
N VAL A 117 -19.26 -4.39 -7.39
CA VAL A 117 -18.11 -4.97 -6.67
C VAL A 117 -18.35 -4.80 -5.17
N LYS A 118 -18.32 -5.90 -4.43
CA LYS A 118 -18.68 -5.91 -3.00
C LYS A 118 -17.69 -5.16 -2.12
N LYS A 119 -16.41 -5.38 -2.37
CA LYS A 119 -15.34 -4.77 -1.55
C LYS A 119 -14.17 -4.34 -2.42
N THR A 120 -13.68 -3.14 -2.14
CA THR A 120 -12.49 -2.59 -2.78
C THR A 120 -11.54 -2.07 -1.71
N ILE A 121 -10.28 -2.53 -1.75
CA ILE A 121 -9.19 -1.95 -0.96
C ILE A 121 -8.20 -1.27 -1.88
N ALA A 122 -7.91 0.00 -1.62
CA ALA A 122 -6.85 0.75 -2.27
C ALA A 122 -5.58 0.74 -1.40
N LEU A 123 -4.43 0.49 -2.04
CA LEU A 123 -3.14 0.62 -1.36
C LEU A 123 -2.68 2.07 -1.31
N SER A 124 -2.24 2.51 -0.15
CA SER A 124 -1.68 3.83 0.11
C SER A 124 -0.26 3.73 0.68
N THR A 125 0.25 4.82 1.17
CA THR A 125 1.65 4.99 1.61
C THR A 125 1.73 5.95 2.80
N ASP A 126 2.77 5.82 3.61
CA ASP A 126 3.19 6.79 4.62
C ASP A 126 3.36 8.22 4.06
N LYS A 127 3.69 8.33 2.77
CA LYS A 127 3.87 9.63 2.09
C LYS A 127 2.54 10.38 1.84
N ALA A 128 1.40 9.71 1.98
CA ALA A 128 0.08 10.32 1.95
C ALA A 128 -0.28 11.06 3.26
N ALA A 129 0.39 10.71 4.36
CA ALA A 129 0.24 11.43 5.63
C ALA A 129 1.16 12.66 5.64
N ASN A 130 0.64 13.87 5.84
CA ASN A 130 1.40 15.13 5.80
C ASN A 130 2.33 15.21 4.57
N PRO A 131 1.79 15.18 3.33
CA PRO A 131 2.60 15.06 2.12
C PRO A 131 3.47 16.30 1.89
N ILE A 132 4.73 16.08 1.52
CA ILE A 132 5.70 17.12 1.14
C ILE A 132 6.18 16.98 -0.30
N ASN A 133 5.57 16.07 -1.07
CA ASN A 133 5.85 15.83 -2.47
C ASN A 133 4.56 15.49 -3.23
N LEU A 134 4.60 15.61 -4.55
CA LEU A 134 3.42 15.38 -5.41
C LEU A 134 2.90 13.94 -5.31
N TYR A 135 3.79 12.94 -5.27
CA TYR A 135 3.36 11.55 -5.09
C TYR A 135 2.50 11.39 -3.83
N GLY A 136 2.99 11.89 -2.69
CA GLY A 136 2.23 11.85 -1.43
C GLY A 136 0.91 12.60 -1.52
N ALA A 137 0.90 13.80 -2.12
CA ALA A 137 -0.32 14.60 -2.31
C ALA A 137 -1.35 13.87 -3.18
N THR A 138 -0.93 13.23 -4.28
CA THR A 138 -1.84 12.45 -5.14
C THR A 138 -2.37 11.21 -4.42
N LYS A 139 -1.58 10.57 -3.55
CA LYS A 139 -2.04 9.43 -2.76
C LYS A 139 -3.00 9.86 -1.64
N LEU A 140 -2.78 11.01 -1.03
CA LEU A 140 -3.75 11.58 -0.08
C LEU A 140 -5.10 11.86 -0.78
N ALA A 141 -5.08 12.47 -1.97
CA ALA A 141 -6.29 12.69 -2.75
C ALA A 141 -7.00 11.38 -3.09
N SER A 142 -6.25 10.36 -3.53
CA SER A 142 -6.77 9.00 -3.77
C SER A 142 -7.40 8.40 -2.51
N ASP A 143 -6.74 8.49 -1.34
CA ASP A 143 -7.27 8.00 -0.06
C ASP A 143 -8.63 8.64 0.25
N LYS A 144 -8.73 9.97 0.07
CA LYS A 144 -10.00 10.71 0.29
C LYS A 144 -11.10 10.31 -0.68
N LEU A 145 -10.76 10.02 -1.95
CA LEU A 145 -11.72 9.52 -2.95
C LEU A 145 -12.29 8.14 -2.53
N PHE A 146 -11.44 7.18 -2.15
CA PHE A 146 -11.90 5.86 -1.71
C PHE A 146 -12.74 5.92 -0.42
N VAL A 147 -12.34 6.75 0.54
CA VAL A 147 -13.13 6.97 1.77
C VAL A 147 -14.50 7.57 1.43
N ALA A 148 -14.53 8.62 0.60
CA ALA A 148 -15.76 9.30 0.19
C ALA A 148 -16.68 8.44 -0.70
N ALA A 149 -16.13 7.47 -1.44
CA ALA A 149 -16.89 6.58 -2.33
C ALA A 149 -18.02 5.84 -1.60
N ASN A 150 -17.87 5.59 -0.30
CA ASN A 150 -18.91 4.96 0.52
C ASN A 150 -20.20 5.80 0.63
N ASN A 151 -20.13 7.12 0.34
CA ASN A 151 -21.30 7.99 0.27
C ASN A 151 -22.00 7.97 -1.10
N MET A 152 -21.34 7.38 -2.11
CA MET A 152 -21.82 7.33 -3.50
C MET A 152 -22.55 6.01 -3.84
N VAL A 153 -22.45 4.99 -2.97
CA VAL A 153 -22.96 3.64 -3.25
C VAL A 153 -24.49 3.51 -3.17
N GLY A 154 -25.18 4.50 -2.60
CA GLY A 154 -26.62 4.45 -2.40
C GLY A 154 -27.04 3.26 -1.52
N SER A 155 -28.02 2.47 -1.99
CA SER A 155 -28.50 1.27 -1.30
C SER A 155 -27.68 0.00 -1.60
N LYS A 156 -26.62 0.09 -2.42
CA LYS A 156 -25.80 -1.07 -2.79
C LYS A 156 -24.93 -1.52 -1.61
N ASP A 157 -24.76 -2.83 -1.47
CA ASP A 157 -23.86 -3.43 -0.48
C ASP A 157 -22.43 -3.45 -1.02
N ILE A 158 -21.79 -2.26 -1.04
CA ILE A 158 -20.45 -2.02 -1.56
C ILE A 158 -19.64 -1.28 -0.49
N GLU A 159 -18.40 -1.69 -0.27
CA GLU A 159 -17.50 -1.12 0.72
C GLU A 159 -16.17 -0.76 0.08
N PHE A 160 -15.69 0.44 0.38
CA PHE A 160 -14.37 0.94 -0.01
C PHE A 160 -13.56 1.27 1.23
N SER A 161 -12.32 0.79 1.30
CA SER A 161 -11.37 1.14 2.36
C SER A 161 -9.96 1.29 1.79
N VAL A 162 -9.09 1.85 2.60
CA VAL A 162 -7.69 2.10 2.25
C VAL A 162 -6.79 1.34 3.21
N VAL A 163 -5.67 0.81 2.70
CA VAL A 163 -4.57 0.30 3.51
C VAL A 163 -3.36 1.17 3.27
N ARG A 164 -2.86 1.80 4.33
CA ARG A 164 -1.66 2.64 4.33
C ARG A 164 -0.56 1.93 5.09
N TYR A 165 0.61 1.75 4.47
CA TYR A 165 1.79 1.18 5.12
C TYR A 165 3.08 1.88 4.66
N GLY A 166 4.16 1.61 5.38
CA GLY A 166 5.48 2.20 5.14
C GLY A 166 6.27 1.54 4.01
N ASN A 167 7.57 1.54 4.15
CA ASN A 167 8.48 0.99 3.14
C ASN A 167 8.38 -0.54 3.10
N VAL A 168 8.11 -1.08 1.92
CA VAL A 168 8.09 -2.53 1.69
C VAL A 168 9.49 -3.02 1.36
N ALA A 169 9.99 -3.99 2.13
CA ALA A 169 11.28 -4.63 1.93
C ALA A 169 11.42 -5.21 0.51
N GLY A 170 12.55 -4.98 -0.15
CA GLY A 170 12.84 -5.53 -1.46
C GLY A 170 11.97 -5.02 -2.60
N SER A 171 11.11 -4.02 -2.37
CA SER A 171 10.33 -3.43 -3.45
C SER A 171 11.24 -2.74 -4.47
N ARG A 172 10.91 -2.86 -5.77
CA ARG A 172 11.71 -2.25 -6.84
C ARG A 172 11.91 -0.75 -6.61
N GLY A 173 13.18 -0.31 -6.69
CA GLY A 173 13.58 1.09 -6.47
C GLY A 173 13.65 1.50 -4.99
N SER A 174 13.59 0.57 -4.03
CA SER A 174 13.80 0.85 -2.61
C SER A 174 15.28 0.82 -2.22
N VAL A 175 15.58 1.28 -1.00
CA VAL A 175 16.95 1.42 -0.48
C VAL A 175 17.73 0.11 -0.43
N ILE A 176 17.08 -1.01 -0.11
CA ILE A 176 17.76 -2.32 0.01
C ILE A 176 18.30 -2.79 -1.35
N PRO A 177 17.51 -2.95 -2.42
CA PRO A 177 18.05 -3.29 -3.73
C PRO A 177 19.10 -2.30 -4.24
N TYR A 178 18.95 -1.02 -3.91
CA TYR A 178 19.92 0.00 -4.27
C TYR A 178 21.29 -0.24 -3.58
N PHE A 179 21.29 -0.49 -2.26
CA PHE A 179 22.52 -0.80 -1.53
C PHE A 179 23.15 -2.12 -1.99
N GLN A 180 22.33 -3.17 -2.19
CA GLN A 180 22.81 -4.45 -2.71
C GLN A 180 23.49 -4.30 -4.08
N LYS A 181 22.91 -3.49 -4.98
CA LYS A 181 23.51 -3.16 -6.27
C LYS A 181 24.87 -2.48 -6.11
N LEU A 182 24.97 -1.44 -5.28
CA LEU A 182 26.21 -0.73 -5.03
C LEU A 182 27.30 -1.66 -4.44
N ILE A 183 26.93 -2.54 -3.51
CA ILE A 183 27.84 -3.53 -2.92
C ILE A 183 28.35 -4.49 -4.00
N ALA A 184 27.47 -5.01 -4.84
CA ALA A 184 27.83 -5.91 -5.95
C ALA A 184 28.74 -5.23 -7.00
N GLU A 185 28.59 -3.93 -7.20
CA GLU A 185 29.43 -3.11 -8.09
C GLU A 185 30.75 -2.69 -7.45
N GLY A 186 31.07 -3.13 -6.21
CA GLY A 186 32.34 -2.86 -5.55
C GLY A 186 32.45 -1.46 -4.93
N ALA A 187 31.35 -0.86 -4.54
CA ALA A 187 31.36 0.45 -3.87
C ALA A 187 32.22 0.43 -2.60
N THR A 188 32.97 1.51 -2.34
CA THR A 188 33.77 1.71 -1.13
C THR A 188 33.02 2.39 0.00
N SER A 189 31.84 2.92 -0.28
CA SER A 189 30.94 3.56 0.70
C SER A 189 29.48 3.45 0.27
N LEU A 190 28.56 3.48 1.25
CA LEU A 190 27.13 3.57 1.00
C LEU A 190 26.62 5.00 1.24
N PRO A 191 25.81 5.56 0.31
CA PRO A 191 25.26 6.90 0.47
C PRO A 191 24.12 6.88 1.49
N ILE A 192 24.25 7.67 2.55
CA ILE A 192 23.24 7.87 3.60
C ILE A 192 22.67 9.26 3.44
N THR A 193 21.36 9.37 3.34
CA THR A 193 20.69 10.67 3.16
C THR A 193 20.87 11.56 4.41
N ASP A 194 20.64 10.99 5.60
CA ASP A 194 20.81 11.64 6.90
C ASP A 194 20.98 10.58 7.99
N GLU A 195 21.81 10.85 9.01
CA GLU A 195 22.09 9.91 10.09
C GLU A 195 20.87 9.65 11.00
N ALA A 196 20.01 10.64 11.15
CA ALA A 196 18.80 10.55 11.96
C ALA A 196 17.60 9.98 11.19
N MET A 197 17.75 9.69 9.88
CA MET A 197 16.64 9.24 9.03
C MET A 197 16.09 7.87 9.45
N THR A 198 14.77 7.82 9.67
CA THR A 198 14.06 6.59 10.04
C THR A 198 12.96 6.24 9.07
N ARG A 199 12.63 4.97 9.00
CA ARG A 199 11.52 4.45 8.17
C ARG A 199 10.77 3.37 8.93
N PHE A 200 9.46 3.29 8.67
CA PHE A 200 8.68 2.08 8.97
C PHE A 200 9.02 1.01 7.96
N PHE A 201 9.01 -0.24 8.40
CA PHE A 201 9.43 -1.35 7.56
C PHE A 201 8.44 -2.52 7.63
N ILE A 202 8.06 -3.06 6.47
CA ILE A 202 7.17 -4.22 6.36
C ILE A 202 7.70 -5.17 5.29
N THR A 203 7.59 -6.48 5.51
CA THR A 203 7.86 -7.44 4.44
C THR A 203 6.72 -7.41 3.41
N LEU A 204 7.02 -7.81 2.19
CA LEU A 204 5.99 -7.89 1.15
C LEU A 204 4.89 -8.90 1.52
N GLU A 205 5.27 -9.98 2.16
CA GLU A 205 4.34 -11.01 2.64
C GLU A 205 3.40 -10.50 3.73
N ASP A 206 3.94 -9.81 4.75
CA ASP A 206 3.14 -9.25 5.83
C ASP A 206 2.20 -8.15 5.32
N GLY A 207 2.68 -7.33 4.37
CA GLY A 207 1.82 -6.35 3.69
C GLY A 207 0.64 -7.00 2.97
N VAL A 208 0.87 -8.11 2.28
CA VAL A 208 -0.21 -8.88 1.62
C VAL A 208 -1.16 -9.51 2.64
N LYS A 209 -0.63 -10.16 3.69
CA LYS A 209 -1.46 -10.74 4.76
C LYS A 209 -2.31 -9.68 5.45
N PHE A 210 -1.74 -8.50 5.70
CA PHE A 210 -2.47 -7.39 6.30
C PHE A 210 -3.63 -6.92 5.40
N VAL A 211 -3.41 -6.78 4.09
CA VAL A 211 -4.48 -6.42 3.14
C VAL A 211 -5.57 -7.49 3.11
N LEU A 212 -5.20 -8.78 3.04
CA LEU A 212 -6.17 -9.88 3.05
C LEU A 212 -7.04 -9.87 4.32
N LYS A 213 -6.44 -9.67 5.49
CA LYS A 213 -7.17 -9.60 6.78
C LYS A 213 -8.12 -8.39 6.82
N ASN A 214 -7.73 -7.26 6.21
CA ASN A 214 -8.59 -6.08 6.19
C ASN A 214 -9.80 -6.20 5.26
N PHE A 215 -9.82 -7.08 4.28
CA PHE A 215 -11.05 -7.45 3.57
C PHE A 215 -12.10 -8.06 4.49
N GLU A 216 -11.68 -8.76 5.55
CA GLU A 216 -12.57 -9.37 6.54
C GLU A 216 -13.00 -8.35 7.62
N ARG A 217 -12.12 -7.39 7.95
CA ARG A 217 -12.33 -6.36 8.98
C ARG A 217 -13.21 -5.19 8.52
N MET A 218 -13.09 -4.79 7.25
CA MET A 218 -13.62 -3.52 6.75
C MET A 218 -15.15 -3.41 6.83
N GLN A 219 -15.62 -2.20 7.15
CA GLN A 219 -17.01 -1.77 7.16
C GLN A 219 -17.28 -0.69 6.10
N GLY A 220 -16.22 -0.15 5.49
CA GLY A 220 -16.24 0.93 4.51
C GLY A 220 -15.89 2.30 5.11
N GLY A 221 -14.92 2.98 4.49
CA GLY A 221 -14.45 4.31 4.88
C GLY A 221 -13.21 4.32 5.78
N GLU A 222 -12.71 3.19 6.23
CA GLU A 222 -11.52 3.10 7.07
C GLU A 222 -10.23 3.29 6.26
N ILE A 223 -9.25 3.93 6.90
CA ILE A 223 -7.84 3.83 6.51
C ILE A 223 -7.15 2.94 7.54
N PHE A 224 -6.84 1.72 7.16
CA PHE A 224 -6.13 0.74 7.99
C PHE A 224 -4.63 0.98 7.93
N ILE A 225 -3.96 0.97 9.09
CA ILE A 225 -2.53 1.25 9.23
C ILE A 225 -1.93 0.17 10.14
N PRO A 226 -1.06 -0.72 9.64
CA PRO A 226 -0.43 -1.73 10.49
C PRO A 226 0.50 -1.11 11.52
N LYS A 227 0.60 -1.71 12.70
CA LYS A 227 1.71 -1.43 13.62
C LYS A 227 2.96 -2.08 13.05
N LEU A 228 4.00 -1.29 12.84
CA LEU A 228 5.24 -1.71 12.17
C LEU A 228 6.47 -1.30 12.99
N PRO A 229 7.54 -2.07 12.90
CA PRO A 229 8.81 -1.63 13.45
C PRO A 229 9.40 -0.47 12.65
N SER A 230 10.18 0.35 13.34
CA SER A 230 11.04 1.37 12.75
C SER A 230 12.46 0.86 12.59
N MET A 231 13.20 1.44 11.65
CA MET A 231 14.63 1.27 11.50
C MET A 231 15.32 2.59 11.14
N LYS A 232 16.59 2.74 11.51
CA LYS A 232 17.46 3.79 10.99
C LYS A 232 18.10 3.32 9.69
N ILE A 233 18.24 4.23 8.72
CA ILE A 233 18.92 3.91 7.45
C ILE A 233 20.40 3.58 7.68
N THR A 234 21.03 4.18 8.69
CA THR A 234 22.40 3.87 9.12
C THR A 234 22.54 2.43 9.60
N ASP A 235 21.54 1.90 10.34
CA ASP A 235 21.60 0.54 10.85
C ASP A 235 21.37 -0.50 9.74
N LEU A 236 20.50 -0.19 8.78
CA LEU A 236 20.35 -0.99 7.56
C LEU A 236 21.66 -1.07 6.77
N ALA A 237 22.33 0.07 6.57
CA ALA A 237 23.61 0.09 5.85
C ALA A 237 24.70 -0.73 6.58
N LYS A 238 24.78 -0.62 7.92
CA LYS A 238 25.70 -1.43 8.74
C LYS A 238 25.36 -2.93 8.69
N ALA A 239 24.07 -3.28 8.65
CA ALA A 239 23.66 -4.68 8.55
C ALA A 239 24.05 -5.28 7.21
N LEU A 240 23.85 -4.54 6.09
CA LEU A 240 24.16 -5.02 4.74
C LEU A 240 25.66 -5.08 4.46
N ALA A 241 26.43 -4.07 4.88
CA ALA A 241 27.86 -3.95 4.57
C ALA A 241 28.63 -3.29 5.74
N PRO A 242 28.91 -4.03 6.83
CA PRO A 242 29.55 -3.49 8.03
C PRO A 242 30.96 -2.95 7.78
N HIS A 243 31.60 -3.37 6.71
CA HIS A 243 32.96 -2.97 6.31
C HIS A 243 33.00 -1.71 5.45
N LEU A 244 31.86 -1.27 4.90
CA LEU A 244 31.81 -0.07 4.06
C LEU A 244 31.57 1.20 4.89
N LYS A 245 32.22 2.28 4.47
CA LYS A 245 31.98 3.62 5.06
C LYS A 245 30.59 4.12 4.70
N GLN A 246 29.97 4.83 5.61
CA GLN A 246 28.73 5.56 5.35
C GLN A 246 29.07 7.00 4.95
N LYS A 247 28.60 7.44 3.78
CA LYS A 247 28.83 8.79 3.27
C LYS A 247 27.52 9.57 3.32
N ILE A 248 27.44 10.61 4.14
CA ILE A 248 26.26 11.49 4.20
C ILE A 248 26.20 12.31 2.91
N VAL A 249 25.03 12.23 2.22
CA VAL A 249 24.82 12.88 0.91
C VAL A 249 23.78 14.00 0.97
N GLY A 250 23.09 14.18 2.10
CA GLY A 250 22.04 15.19 2.29
C GLY A 250 20.65 14.69 1.92
N ILE A 251 19.63 15.34 2.50
CA ILE A 251 18.20 15.04 2.25
C ILE A 251 17.84 15.47 0.82
N ARG A 252 17.19 14.58 0.07
CA ARG A 252 16.73 14.88 -1.28
C ARG A 252 15.43 15.68 -1.23
N PRO A 253 15.14 16.52 -2.22
CA PRO A 253 13.86 17.21 -2.32
C PRO A 253 12.68 16.22 -2.22
N GLY A 254 11.71 16.53 -1.36
CA GLY A 254 10.53 15.68 -1.16
C GLY A 254 10.74 14.45 -0.27
N GLU A 255 11.89 14.28 0.39
CA GLU A 255 12.14 13.23 1.39
C GLU A 255 11.98 13.78 2.80
N LYS A 256 11.29 13.04 3.67
CA LYS A 256 11.16 13.32 5.10
C LYS A 256 12.29 12.69 5.89
N LEU A 257 12.68 13.33 6.99
CA LEU A 257 13.59 12.72 7.97
C LEU A 257 12.93 11.50 8.63
N HIS A 258 11.69 11.67 9.09
CA HIS A 258 10.86 10.62 9.68
C HIS A 258 9.55 10.51 8.89
N GLU A 259 9.01 9.30 8.76
CA GLU A 259 7.72 9.07 8.12
C GLU A 259 6.60 9.03 9.16
N VAL A 260 5.44 9.57 8.78
CA VAL A 260 4.22 9.57 9.59
C VAL A 260 3.18 8.70 8.91
N MET A 261 2.46 7.87 9.65
CA MET A 261 1.33 7.09 9.13
C MET A 261 -0.02 7.51 9.72
N CYS A 262 -0.07 7.92 11.00
CA CYS A 262 -1.23 8.61 11.58
C CYS A 262 -0.79 10.02 11.95
N PRO A 263 -1.23 11.05 11.21
CA PRO A 263 -0.94 12.44 11.56
C PRO A 263 -1.58 12.85 12.89
N ARG A 264 -0.95 13.77 13.60
CA ARG A 264 -1.48 14.34 14.86
C ARG A 264 -2.88 14.93 14.67
N ASP A 265 -3.11 15.60 13.56
CA ASP A 265 -4.41 16.22 13.24
C ASP A 265 -5.54 15.20 13.06
N ASP A 266 -5.21 13.94 12.69
CA ASP A 266 -6.17 12.85 12.58
C ASP A 266 -6.36 12.07 13.90
N SER A 267 -5.72 12.46 15.02
CA SER A 267 -5.78 11.73 16.30
C SER A 267 -7.21 11.56 16.82
N HIS A 268 -8.07 12.55 16.66
CA HIS A 268 -9.48 12.51 17.05
C HIS A 268 -10.33 11.50 16.23
N LEU A 269 -9.83 11.08 15.07
CA LEU A 269 -10.44 10.06 14.20
C LEU A 269 -9.77 8.69 14.37
N THR A 270 -8.62 8.62 15.04
CA THR A 270 -7.79 7.42 15.09
C THR A 270 -8.21 6.49 16.22
N LEU A 271 -8.38 5.23 15.89
CA LEU A 271 -8.58 4.12 16.83
C LEU A 271 -7.36 3.21 16.82
N GLU A 272 -6.96 2.75 17.99
CA GLU A 272 -5.90 1.76 18.18
C GLU A 272 -6.50 0.39 18.45
N PHE A 273 -6.15 -0.58 17.61
CA PHE A 273 -6.38 -2.01 17.79
C PHE A 273 -5.09 -2.70 18.22
N GLU A 274 -5.13 -4.01 18.44
CA GLU A 274 -3.97 -4.79 18.88
C GLU A 274 -2.81 -4.69 17.87
N ASP A 275 -3.06 -4.98 16.58
CA ASP A 275 -2.07 -5.08 15.52
C ASP A 275 -2.10 -3.93 14.49
N HIS A 276 -3.02 -2.97 14.65
CA HIS A 276 -3.19 -1.88 13.68
C HIS A 276 -3.86 -0.64 14.28
N PHE A 277 -3.79 0.46 13.53
CA PHE A 277 -4.62 1.65 13.74
C PHE A 277 -5.65 1.77 12.61
N VAL A 278 -6.75 2.47 12.91
CA VAL A 278 -7.78 2.84 11.94
C VAL A 278 -8.02 4.33 12.02
N ILE A 279 -7.89 5.04 10.90
CA ILE A 279 -8.42 6.41 10.79
C ILE A 279 -9.84 6.30 10.23
N LYS A 280 -10.81 6.77 11.02
CA LYS A 280 -12.24 6.79 10.65
C LYS A 280 -12.53 7.84 9.59
N PRO A 281 -13.57 7.67 8.76
CA PRO A 281 -14.03 8.73 7.85
C PRO A 281 -14.42 9.99 8.61
N THR A 282 -14.03 11.16 8.10
CA THR A 282 -14.36 12.46 8.68
C THR A 282 -15.85 12.77 8.57
N ILE A 283 -16.48 12.36 7.47
CA ILE A 283 -17.88 12.63 7.14
C ILE A 283 -18.62 11.30 6.99
N LYS A 284 -19.74 11.18 7.69
CA LYS A 284 -20.61 9.99 7.70
C LYS A 284 -22.02 10.42 7.35
N PHE A 285 -22.50 10.10 6.14
CA PHE A 285 -23.85 10.49 5.72
C PHE A 285 -24.86 9.36 5.75
N THR A 286 -24.47 8.11 5.58
CA THR A 286 -25.42 7.05 5.19
C THR A 286 -25.46 5.82 6.09
N LYS A 287 -24.45 5.54 6.89
CA LYS A 287 -24.45 4.39 7.81
C LYS A 287 -23.87 4.78 9.16
N HIS A 288 -24.62 4.52 10.23
CA HIS A 288 -24.08 4.54 11.59
C HIS A 288 -23.24 3.26 11.79
N CYS A 289 -21.96 3.32 11.42
CA CYS A 289 -21.01 2.26 11.74
C CYS A 289 -20.29 2.60 13.04
N ASP A 290 -20.26 1.67 13.97
CA ASP A 290 -19.35 1.73 15.11
C ASP A 290 -18.00 1.15 14.70
N TYR A 291 -17.06 2.03 14.37
CA TYR A 291 -15.70 1.63 13.97
C TYR A 291 -14.86 1.15 15.16
N SER A 292 -15.33 1.27 16.41
CA SER A 292 -14.61 0.73 17.57
C SER A 292 -14.64 -0.79 17.63
N VAL A 293 -15.52 -1.44 16.86
CA VAL A 293 -15.59 -2.89 16.69
C VAL A 293 -15.63 -3.21 15.21
N ASN A 294 -14.65 -3.91 14.66
CA ASN A 294 -14.63 -4.30 13.26
C ASN A 294 -15.48 -5.55 12.98
N LYS A 295 -15.62 -5.95 11.69
CA LYS A 295 -16.44 -7.14 11.33
C LYS A 295 -15.93 -8.47 11.88
N LEU A 296 -14.68 -8.56 12.35
CA LEU A 296 -14.15 -9.74 13.05
C LEU A 296 -14.43 -9.71 14.55
N GLY A 297 -15.08 -8.64 15.07
CA GLY A 297 -15.32 -8.47 16.50
C GLY A 297 -14.11 -7.98 17.30
N GLU A 298 -13.01 -7.62 16.63
CA GLU A 298 -11.83 -7.01 17.27
C GLU A 298 -12.23 -5.59 17.75
N LYS A 299 -11.78 -5.21 18.96
CA LYS A 299 -12.11 -3.94 19.60
C LYS A 299 -10.96 -2.96 19.54
N GLY A 300 -11.23 -1.75 19.10
CA GLY A 300 -10.30 -0.61 19.08
C GLY A 300 -10.69 0.44 20.12
N LYS A 301 -9.71 1.21 20.58
CA LYS A 301 -9.87 2.31 21.52
C LYS A 301 -9.40 3.61 20.88
N SER A 302 -10.01 4.73 21.23
CA SER A 302 -9.50 6.04 20.78
C SER A 302 -8.08 6.25 21.30
N VAL A 303 -7.19 6.73 20.42
CA VAL A 303 -5.84 7.13 20.84
C VAL A 303 -5.89 8.40 21.71
N ALA A 304 -4.77 8.70 22.34
CA ALA A 304 -4.63 9.95 23.10
C ALA A 304 -4.78 11.17 22.18
N ARG A 305 -5.21 12.30 22.74
CA ARG A 305 -5.19 13.58 22.03
C ARG A 305 -3.74 13.90 21.63
N ASP A 306 -3.57 14.43 20.44
CA ASP A 306 -2.25 14.74 19.86
C ASP A 306 -1.37 13.51 19.56
N PHE A 307 -1.94 12.30 19.55
CA PHE A 307 -1.23 11.10 19.13
C PHE A 307 -0.74 11.23 17.68
N GLU A 308 0.51 10.86 17.46
CA GLU A 308 1.12 10.73 16.14
C GLU A 308 1.82 9.38 16.02
N TYR A 309 1.56 8.64 14.94
CA TYR A 309 2.29 7.42 14.64
C TYR A 309 3.42 7.74 13.66
N ASN A 310 4.63 7.92 14.21
CA ASN A 310 5.82 8.46 13.56
C ASN A 310 7.00 7.51 13.71
N SER A 311 7.76 7.27 12.63
CA SER A 311 8.88 6.35 12.61
C SER A 311 10.05 6.77 13.50
N GLY A 312 10.20 8.06 13.81
CA GLY A 312 11.24 8.58 14.68
C GLY A 312 10.96 8.44 16.17
N THR A 313 9.68 8.33 16.55
CA THR A 313 9.21 8.24 17.95
C THR A 313 8.54 6.90 18.27
N ASN A 314 8.56 5.96 17.33
CA ASN A 314 8.00 4.63 17.50
C ASN A 314 8.72 3.86 18.63
N SER A 315 7.98 3.10 19.42
CA SER A 315 8.53 2.25 20.49
C SER A 315 9.11 0.93 20.01
N TRP A 316 8.72 0.47 18.81
CA TRP A 316 9.17 -0.80 18.23
C TRP A 316 10.23 -0.57 17.17
N TRP A 317 11.45 -1.06 17.45
CA TRP A 317 12.61 -0.93 16.56
C TRP A 317 13.11 -2.31 16.14
N LEU A 318 13.52 -2.44 14.88
CA LEU A 318 14.18 -3.65 14.39
C LEU A 318 15.58 -3.76 15.00
N THR A 319 15.91 -4.94 15.49
CA THR A 319 17.26 -5.29 15.89
C THR A 319 18.13 -5.54 14.66
N LYS A 320 19.45 -5.59 14.84
CA LYS A 320 20.39 -5.91 13.75
C LYS A 320 20.14 -7.30 13.18
N GLU A 321 19.83 -8.25 14.04
CA GLU A 321 19.55 -9.64 13.70
C GLU A 321 18.28 -9.75 12.85
N GLU A 322 17.21 -9.07 13.24
CA GLU A 322 15.96 -9.00 12.47
C GLU A 322 16.16 -8.34 11.11
N LEU A 323 16.95 -7.24 11.04
CA LEU A 323 17.32 -6.61 9.78
C LEU A 323 18.07 -7.57 8.85
N LEU A 324 19.04 -8.34 9.37
CA LEU A 324 19.79 -9.32 8.61
C LEU A 324 18.91 -10.46 8.12
N GLU A 325 18.00 -10.97 8.94
CA GLU A 325 17.02 -11.98 8.53
C GLU A 325 16.13 -11.47 7.38
N MET A 326 15.55 -10.29 7.54
CA MET A 326 14.68 -9.70 6.52
C MET A 326 15.39 -9.51 5.17
N VAL A 327 16.68 -9.19 5.19
CA VAL A 327 17.47 -8.97 3.98
C VAL A 327 17.90 -10.27 3.31
N LYS A 328 18.07 -11.37 4.05
CA LYS A 328 18.43 -12.70 3.49
C LYS A 328 17.34 -13.27 2.58
N TRP A 329 16.10 -12.86 2.74
CA TRP A 329 14.95 -13.34 1.95
C TRP A 329 14.60 -12.44 0.75
N LEU A 330 15.43 -11.44 0.42
CA LEU A 330 15.25 -10.49 -0.67
C LEU A 330 16.27 -10.72 -1.78
#